data_65bb0638e6805a0c1f6484e19dc538a5
#
_entry.id   65bb0638e6805a0c1f6484e19dc538a5
#
_cell.length_a   1.000
_cell.length_b   1.000
_cell.length_c   1.000
_cell.angle_alpha   90.00
_cell.angle_beta   90.00
_cell.angle_gamma   90.00
#
_symmetry.space_group_name_H-M   'P 1'
#
loop_
_entity.id
_entity.type
_entity.pdbx_description
1 polymer ?
#
loop_
_entity_poly.entity_id
_entity_poly.type
_entity_poly.pdbx_seq_one_letter_code
_entity_poly.pdbx_strand_id
1 'polypeptide(L)'
;MNHDNYYIFDAGNWRVATPQEADGFTDLVDVYANLKSSEKVVFIIRHSERTSETGASGHLTDNGKKYARELGARLAKVGTEDFYFGYSGYTRTYETCENIAQGKGQVNYSIVELPYMDGAWYVKDADKAEAYTNSDGGGWVVYSKYGFTGAYPDAFYDLETRSEQLLKDQILANIGSMKRVNVMCTHDYLVVPLLAYTTDGHANVRYYEKNRWVNYMAGVAMIISADGSVRYIPVKGLETGTM
;
A
#
# COMPACT_ATOMS: atom_id res chain seq x y z
N MET A 1 -5.00 23.35 8.61
CA MET A 1 -3.81 23.09 7.79
C MET A 1 -4.23 23.06 6.34
N ASN A 2 -3.50 23.69 5.45
CA ASN A 2 -3.86 23.75 4.03
C ASN A 2 -3.35 22.45 3.40
N HIS A 3 -4.25 21.51 3.11
CA HIS A 3 -3.96 20.14 2.73
C HIS A 3 -3.87 19.93 1.21
N ASP A 4 -3.58 20.96 0.42
CA ASP A 4 -3.59 20.88 -1.05
C ASP A 4 -2.29 20.38 -1.68
N ASN A 5 -1.33 19.90 -0.87
CA ASN A 5 0.02 19.63 -1.36
C ASN A 5 0.38 18.15 -1.26
N TYR A 6 0.54 17.48 -2.40
CA TYR A 6 1.22 16.20 -2.48
C TYR A 6 2.73 16.40 -2.41
N TYR A 7 3.42 15.57 -1.62
CA TYR A 7 4.87 15.61 -1.56
C TYR A 7 5.43 14.49 -2.42
N ILE A 8 6.40 14.85 -3.27
CA ILE A 8 7.23 13.90 -4.00
C ILE A 8 8.68 14.07 -3.57
N PHE A 9 9.44 12.99 -3.63
CA PHE A 9 10.87 13.03 -3.37
C PHE A 9 11.60 13.21 -4.70
N ASP A 10 12.31 14.33 -4.85
CA ASP A 10 13.02 14.66 -6.07
C ASP A 10 14.41 15.23 -5.75
N ALA A 11 15.44 14.71 -6.43
CA ALA A 11 16.83 15.14 -6.27
C ALA A 11 17.34 15.21 -4.82
N GLY A 12 16.91 14.28 -3.96
CA GLY A 12 17.33 14.22 -2.57
C GLY A 12 16.52 15.09 -1.60
N ASN A 13 15.47 15.76 -2.06
CA ASN A 13 14.61 16.62 -1.25
C ASN A 13 13.14 16.31 -1.43
N TRP A 14 12.36 16.53 -0.36
CA TRP A 14 10.91 16.52 -0.41
C TRP A 14 10.42 17.84 -0.95
N ARG A 15 9.60 17.80 -1.98
CA ARG A 15 8.92 18.98 -2.52
C ARG A 15 7.44 18.69 -2.80
N VAL A 16 6.68 19.74 -2.86
CA VAL A 16 5.28 19.68 -3.31
C VAL A 16 5.25 19.29 -4.79
N ALA A 17 4.44 18.30 -5.13
CA ALA A 17 4.21 17.88 -6.50
C ALA A 17 3.49 18.96 -7.30
N THR A 18 3.87 19.12 -8.56
CA THR A 18 3.10 19.97 -9.48
C THR A 18 1.82 19.28 -9.93
N PRO A 19 0.79 20.00 -10.40
CA PRO A 19 -0.42 19.40 -10.97
C PRO A 19 -0.18 18.45 -12.15
N GLN A 20 0.95 18.58 -12.84
CA GLN A 20 1.34 17.71 -13.96
C GLN A 20 2.05 16.42 -13.52
N GLU A 21 2.55 16.37 -12.32
CA GLU A 21 3.04 15.13 -11.69
C GLU A 21 1.87 14.31 -11.14
N ALA A 22 0.82 14.39 -11.76
CA ALA A 22 -0.62 14.36 -11.57
C ALA A 22 -1.23 13.05 -11.07
N ASP A 23 -0.53 11.98 -10.77
CA ASP A 23 -1.17 10.89 -10.04
C ASP A 23 -0.91 10.94 -8.52
N GLY A 24 0.00 11.83 -8.07
CA GLY A 24 0.31 12.03 -6.65
C GLY A 24 1.10 10.88 -6.02
N PHE A 25 1.60 9.93 -6.83
CA PHE A 25 2.35 8.76 -6.38
C PHE A 25 3.81 8.85 -6.80
N THR A 26 4.72 8.58 -5.85
CA THR A 26 6.16 8.48 -6.10
C THR A 26 6.52 7.02 -6.44
N ASP A 27 7.41 6.81 -7.40
CA ASP A 27 7.91 5.46 -7.67
C ASP A 27 8.59 4.90 -6.41
N LEU A 28 8.17 3.72 -5.98
CA LEU A 28 8.72 3.12 -4.75
C LEU A 28 10.22 2.79 -4.89
N VAL A 29 10.71 2.61 -6.13
CA VAL A 29 12.15 2.44 -6.41
C VAL A 29 12.90 3.74 -6.09
N ASP A 30 12.34 4.90 -6.41
CA ASP A 30 12.92 6.20 -6.09
C ASP A 30 12.94 6.45 -4.58
N VAL A 31 11.87 6.05 -3.88
CA VAL A 31 11.84 6.12 -2.41
C VAL A 31 12.97 5.28 -1.81
N TYR A 32 13.15 4.06 -2.29
CA TYR A 32 14.25 3.20 -1.82
C TYR A 32 15.62 3.78 -2.16
N ALA A 33 15.81 4.28 -3.37
CA ALA A 33 17.09 4.87 -3.82
C ALA A 33 17.52 6.08 -2.98
N ASN A 34 16.55 6.81 -2.43
CA ASN A 34 16.79 8.01 -1.64
C ASN A 34 16.66 7.79 -0.12
N LEU A 35 16.45 6.54 0.32
CA LEU A 35 16.34 6.21 1.74
C LEU A 35 17.72 6.38 2.42
N LYS A 36 17.78 7.20 3.48
CA LYS A 36 18.99 7.40 4.26
C LYS A 36 19.41 6.09 4.94
N SER A 37 20.71 5.91 5.17
CA SER A 37 21.26 4.70 5.81
C SER A 37 20.68 4.42 7.19
N SER A 38 20.28 5.47 7.92
CA SER A 38 19.68 5.40 9.25
C SER A 38 18.16 5.22 9.25
N GLU A 39 17.52 5.23 8.08
CA GLU A 39 16.07 5.09 7.94
C GLU A 39 15.68 3.66 7.60
N LYS A 40 14.49 3.28 8.04
CA LYS A 40 13.79 2.08 7.57
C LYS A 40 12.58 2.49 6.74
N VAL A 41 12.17 1.62 5.82
CA VAL A 41 10.92 1.80 5.07
C VAL A 41 10.08 0.54 5.11
N VAL A 42 8.76 0.72 5.21
CA VAL A 42 7.75 -0.30 5.02
C VAL A 42 6.87 0.14 3.86
N PHE A 43 6.93 -0.61 2.76
CA PHE A 43 6.03 -0.46 1.62
C PHE A 43 4.79 -1.31 1.84
N ILE A 44 3.65 -0.67 2.09
CA ILE A 44 2.34 -1.32 2.23
C ILE A 44 1.64 -1.16 0.89
N ILE A 45 1.59 -2.23 0.09
CA ILE A 45 1.17 -2.15 -1.31
C ILE A 45 0.04 -3.13 -1.62
N ARG A 46 -0.82 -2.76 -2.56
CA ARG A 46 -1.79 -3.66 -3.19
C ARG A 46 -1.05 -4.77 -3.95
N HIS A 47 -1.59 -5.99 -3.94
CA HIS A 47 -1.08 -7.09 -4.76
C HIS A 47 -1.01 -6.71 -6.26
N SER A 48 -0.22 -7.44 -7.04
CA SER A 48 -0.12 -7.27 -8.49
C SER A 48 -1.39 -7.77 -9.21
N GLU A 49 -1.41 -7.68 -10.54
CA GLU A 49 -2.58 -8.08 -11.34
C GLU A 49 -2.99 -9.53 -11.05
N ARG A 50 -4.26 -9.71 -10.71
CA ARG A 50 -4.85 -11.00 -10.35
C ARG A 50 -5.82 -11.53 -11.40
N THR A 51 -6.08 -12.83 -11.34
CA THR A 51 -7.19 -13.48 -12.08
C THR A 51 -8.55 -12.96 -11.61
N SER A 52 -9.62 -13.39 -12.23
CA SER A 52 -10.99 -13.04 -11.82
C SER A 52 -11.40 -13.67 -10.47
N GLU A 53 -10.67 -14.68 -9.99
CA GLU A 53 -10.93 -15.32 -8.71
C GLU A 53 -10.62 -14.36 -7.56
N THR A 54 -11.63 -14.08 -6.72
CA THR A 54 -11.54 -13.10 -5.62
C THR A 54 -11.22 -13.72 -4.25
N GLY A 55 -11.44 -15.02 -4.10
CA GLY A 55 -11.20 -15.78 -2.86
C GLY A 55 -9.73 -15.79 -2.41
N ALA A 56 -9.47 -16.40 -1.28
CA ALA A 56 -8.12 -16.47 -0.70
C ALA A 56 -7.13 -17.24 -1.58
N SER A 57 -7.61 -18.24 -2.34
CA SER A 57 -6.84 -19.04 -3.30
C SER A 57 -6.61 -18.38 -4.65
N GLY A 58 -7.19 -17.21 -4.92
CA GLY A 58 -7.04 -16.51 -6.19
C GLY A 58 -5.60 -16.10 -6.48
N HIS A 59 -5.13 -16.43 -7.69
CA HIS A 59 -3.76 -16.25 -8.15
C HIS A 59 -3.54 -14.92 -8.88
N LEU A 60 -2.28 -14.55 -9.04
CA LEU A 60 -1.87 -13.54 -10.02
C LEU A 60 -2.05 -14.07 -11.44
N THR A 61 -2.27 -13.16 -12.39
CA THR A 61 -2.08 -13.48 -13.81
C THR A 61 -0.59 -13.65 -14.14
N ASP A 62 -0.27 -14.19 -15.31
CA ASP A 62 1.11 -14.24 -15.80
C ASP A 62 1.71 -12.83 -15.93
N ASN A 63 0.91 -11.85 -16.37
CA ASN A 63 1.30 -10.44 -16.39
C ASN A 63 1.56 -9.92 -14.97
N GLY A 64 0.70 -10.24 -14.01
CA GLY A 64 0.89 -9.85 -12.62
C GLY A 64 2.20 -10.38 -12.02
N LYS A 65 2.55 -11.63 -12.30
CA LYS A 65 3.84 -12.22 -11.92
C LYS A 65 5.00 -11.52 -12.60
N LYS A 66 4.88 -11.22 -13.90
CA LYS A 66 5.87 -10.49 -14.67
C LYS A 66 6.11 -9.08 -14.10
N TYR A 67 5.06 -8.32 -13.85
CA TYR A 67 5.15 -6.96 -13.28
C TYR A 67 5.83 -6.96 -11.91
N ALA A 68 5.51 -7.92 -11.05
CA ALA A 68 6.15 -8.04 -9.75
C ALA A 68 7.64 -8.37 -9.87
N ARG A 69 8.04 -9.25 -10.80
CA ARG A 69 9.46 -9.55 -11.09
C ARG A 69 10.20 -8.34 -11.65
N GLU A 70 9.59 -7.59 -12.55
CA GLU A 70 10.16 -6.36 -13.12
C GLU A 70 10.39 -5.30 -12.04
N LEU A 71 9.44 -5.14 -11.11
CA LEU A 71 9.62 -4.29 -9.94
C LEU A 71 10.82 -4.75 -9.10
N GLY A 72 10.90 -6.05 -8.79
CA GLY A 72 12.03 -6.63 -8.07
C GLY A 72 13.37 -6.38 -8.77
N ALA A 73 13.43 -6.55 -10.10
CA ALA A 73 14.63 -6.28 -10.89
C ALA A 73 15.04 -4.80 -10.89
N ARG A 74 14.08 -3.87 -10.83
CA ARG A 74 14.35 -2.43 -10.67
C ARG A 74 14.91 -2.12 -9.29
N LEU A 75 14.36 -2.73 -8.24
CA LEU A 75 14.85 -2.60 -6.86
C LEU A 75 16.27 -3.16 -6.70
N ALA A 76 16.61 -4.25 -7.38
CA ALA A 76 17.96 -4.84 -7.37
C ALA A 76 19.04 -3.89 -7.91
N LYS A 77 18.68 -2.97 -8.80
CA LYS A 77 19.62 -1.97 -9.34
C LYS A 77 19.95 -0.86 -8.33
N VAL A 78 19.12 -0.69 -7.31
CA VAL A 78 19.32 0.31 -6.24
C VAL A 78 20.18 -0.24 -5.12
N GLY A 79 19.94 -1.47 -4.69
CA GLY A 79 20.68 -2.07 -3.58
C GLY A 79 20.53 -3.58 -3.52
N THR A 80 21.53 -4.23 -2.91
CA THR A 80 21.62 -5.69 -2.78
C THR A 80 21.16 -6.22 -1.43
N GLU A 81 20.81 -5.34 -0.50
CA GLU A 81 20.35 -5.74 0.83
C GLU A 81 19.07 -6.59 0.78
N ASP A 82 18.93 -7.51 1.71
CA ASP A 82 17.77 -8.36 1.82
C ASP A 82 16.55 -7.58 2.33
N PHE A 83 15.41 -7.80 1.69
CA PHE A 83 14.12 -7.27 2.12
C PHE A 83 13.40 -8.26 3.04
N TYR A 84 12.57 -7.72 3.92
CA TYR A 84 11.54 -8.46 4.63
C TYR A 84 10.27 -8.47 3.77
N PHE A 85 9.57 -9.60 3.74
CA PHE A 85 8.31 -9.74 3.03
C PHE A 85 7.20 -10.22 3.98
N GLY A 86 6.06 -9.52 3.92
CA GLY A 86 4.84 -9.91 4.61
C GLY A 86 3.65 -9.93 3.65
N TYR A 87 2.67 -10.79 3.92
CA TYR A 87 1.48 -10.96 3.09
C TYR A 87 0.22 -11.17 3.93
N SER A 88 -0.96 -11.01 3.33
CA SER A 88 -2.26 -11.00 4.01
C SER A 88 -2.89 -12.38 4.24
N GLY A 89 -2.20 -13.48 3.96
CA GLY A 89 -2.79 -14.82 3.97
C GLY A 89 -3.41 -15.25 2.62
N TYR A 90 -3.50 -14.36 1.63
CA TYR A 90 -4.05 -14.65 0.30
C TYR A 90 -2.95 -15.03 -0.69
N THR A 91 -3.22 -16.03 -1.55
CA THR A 91 -2.26 -16.52 -2.55
C THR A 91 -1.68 -15.40 -3.42
N ARG A 92 -2.51 -14.48 -3.93
CA ARG A 92 -2.07 -13.36 -4.78
C ARG A 92 -1.13 -12.39 -4.07
N THR A 93 -1.29 -12.18 -2.76
CA THR A 93 -0.39 -11.31 -1.99
C THR A 93 0.94 -12.01 -1.70
N TYR A 94 0.90 -13.32 -1.44
CA TYR A 94 2.09 -14.16 -1.35
C TYR A 94 2.87 -14.16 -2.67
N GLU A 95 2.21 -14.46 -3.79
CA GLU A 95 2.82 -14.49 -5.12
C GLU A 95 3.40 -13.12 -5.53
N THR A 96 2.80 -12.02 -5.10
CA THR A 96 3.37 -10.67 -5.33
C THR A 96 4.70 -10.53 -4.63
N CYS A 97 4.78 -10.85 -3.33
CA CYS A 97 6.03 -10.82 -2.56
C CYS A 97 7.09 -11.77 -3.14
N GLU A 98 6.70 -13.00 -3.48
CA GLU A 98 7.58 -14.01 -4.05
C GLU A 98 8.20 -13.55 -5.37
N ASN A 99 7.40 -13.01 -6.28
CA ASN A 99 7.87 -12.53 -7.57
C ASN A 99 8.75 -11.27 -7.45
N ILE A 100 8.48 -10.38 -6.49
CA ILE A 100 9.37 -9.25 -6.18
C ILE A 100 10.73 -9.78 -5.67
N ALA A 101 10.73 -10.74 -4.73
CA ALA A 101 11.95 -11.33 -4.20
C ALA A 101 12.78 -12.03 -5.29
N GLN A 102 12.12 -12.82 -6.15
CA GLN A 102 12.75 -13.49 -7.29
C GLN A 102 13.35 -12.48 -8.28
N GLY A 103 12.60 -11.45 -8.64
CA GLY A 103 13.06 -10.38 -9.53
C GLY A 103 14.25 -9.62 -8.96
N LYS A 104 14.27 -9.43 -7.63
CA LYS A 104 15.40 -8.81 -6.92
C LYS A 104 16.62 -9.73 -6.84
N GLY A 105 16.48 -11.02 -7.11
CA GLY A 105 17.56 -12.01 -6.97
C GLY A 105 17.82 -12.40 -5.51
N GLN A 106 16.90 -12.15 -4.61
CA GLN A 106 17.01 -12.56 -3.21
C GLN A 106 16.70 -14.06 -3.10
N VAL A 107 17.69 -14.85 -2.70
CA VAL A 107 17.58 -16.32 -2.67
C VAL A 107 17.14 -16.88 -1.33
N ASN A 108 17.49 -16.22 -0.23
CA ASN A 108 17.14 -16.64 1.13
C ASN A 108 16.11 -15.66 1.70
N TYR A 109 14.84 -15.94 1.46
CA TYR A 109 13.74 -15.14 2.00
C TYR A 109 12.64 -16.02 2.58
N SER A 110 11.95 -15.50 3.57
CA SER A 110 10.67 -16.00 4.04
C SER A 110 9.60 -14.94 3.78
N ILE A 111 8.39 -15.39 3.47
CA ILE A 111 7.22 -14.52 3.31
C ILE A 111 6.32 -14.82 4.49
N VAL A 112 6.17 -13.85 5.39
CA VAL A 112 5.50 -14.01 6.68
C VAL A 112 4.03 -13.64 6.53
N GLU A 113 3.14 -14.50 6.99
CA GLU A 113 1.72 -14.16 7.05
C GLU A 113 1.46 -13.12 8.15
N LEU A 114 0.78 -12.04 7.76
CA LEU A 114 0.45 -10.91 8.62
C LEU A 114 -1.08 -10.72 8.62
N PRO A 115 -1.81 -11.26 9.59
CA PRO A 115 -3.27 -11.19 9.61
C PRO A 115 -3.82 -9.76 9.56
N TYR A 116 -3.07 -8.79 10.06
CA TYR A 116 -3.44 -7.37 10.02
C TYR A 116 -3.29 -6.73 8.62
N MET A 117 -2.76 -7.46 7.63
CA MET A 117 -2.74 -7.04 6.23
C MET A 117 -3.98 -7.51 5.45
N ASP A 118 -4.99 -8.07 6.11
CA ASP A 118 -6.24 -8.47 5.48
C ASP A 118 -7.00 -7.25 4.94
N GLY A 119 -7.64 -7.40 3.78
CA GLY A 119 -8.46 -6.34 3.16
C GLY A 119 -9.66 -5.92 4.00
N ALA A 120 -10.10 -6.76 4.94
CA ALA A 120 -11.20 -6.45 5.87
C ALA A 120 -10.72 -5.72 7.15
N TRP A 121 -9.47 -5.30 7.24
CA TRP A 121 -8.92 -4.64 8.44
C TRP A 121 -9.78 -3.52 9.01
N TYR A 122 -10.40 -2.72 8.14
CA TYR A 122 -11.26 -1.60 8.54
C TYR A 122 -12.71 -1.99 8.81
N VAL A 123 -13.12 -3.22 8.49
CA VAL A 123 -14.51 -3.67 8.64
C VAL A 123 -14.83 -4.00 10.08
N LYS A 124 -15.90 -3.38 10.60
CA LYS A 124 -16.43 -3.59 11.94
C LYS A 124 -17.60 -4.59 11.94
N ASP A 125 -18.43 -4.52 10.91
CA ASP A 125 -19.61 -5.35 10.70
C ASP A 125 -19.65 -5.80 9.25
N ALA A 126 -19.31 -7.07 9.00
CA ALA A 126 -19.16 -7.60 7.65
C ALA A 126 -20.49 -7.64 6.88
N ASP A 127 -21.59 -7.98 7.55
CA ASP A 127 -22.90 -8.07 6.92
C ASP A 127 -23.39 -6.68 6.44
N LYS A 128 -23.14 -5.65 7.24
CA LYS A 128 -23.46 -4.27 6.86
C LYS A 128 -22.55 -3.76 5.74
N ALA A 129 -21.24 -4.04 5.80
CA ALA A 129 -20.30 -3.66 4.75
C ALA A 129 -20.68 -4.30 3.41
N GLU A 130 -21.09 -5.57 3.42
CA GLU A 130 -21.60 -6.26 2.24
C GLU A 130 -22.91 -5.67 1.74
N ALA A 131 -23.87 -5.37 2.65
CA ALA A 131 -25.14 -4.74 2.30
C ALA A 131 -24.91 -3.38 1.61
N TYR A 132 -24.02 -2.53 2.13
CA TYR A 132 -23.66 -1.27 1.48
C TYR A 132 -22.97 -1.49 0.13
N THR A 133 -22.06 -2.45 0.02
CA THR A 133 -21.41 -2.80 -1.24
C THR A 133 -22.43 -3.19 -2.31
N ASN A 134 -23.47 -3.93 -1.94
CA ASN A 134 -24.51 -4.37 -2.85
C ASN A 134 -25.50 -3.25 -3.23
N SER A 135 -25.71 -2.27 -2.38
CA SER A 135 -26.73 -1.22 -2.55
C SER A 135 -26.20 0.13 -3.03
N ASP A 136 -24.92 0.45 -2.80
CA ASP A 136 -24.36 1.79 -3.00
C ASP A 136 -23.24 1.88 -4.04
N GLY A 137 -23.34 1.10 -5.09
CA GLY A 137 -22.47 1.21 -6.28
C GLY A 137 -21.20 0.36 -6.25
N GLY A 138 -21.12 -0.62 -5.35
CA GLY A 138 -20.02 -1.58 -5.29
C GLY A 138 -18.93 -1.22 -4.30
N GLY A 139 -18.02 -2.17 -4.06
CA GLY A 139 -17.01 -2.05 -3.01
C GLY A 139 -16.06 -0.85 -3.21
N TRP A 140 -15.67 -0.53 -4.43
CA TRP A 140 -14.79 0.61 -4.68
C TRP A 140 -15.44 1.95 -4.31
N VAL A 141 -16.75 2.10 -4.55
CA VAL A 141 -17.52 3.28 -4.10
C VAL A 141 -17.58 3.32 -2.59
N VAL A 142 -17.95 2.21 -1.95
CA VAL A 142 -18.14 2.13 -0.49
C VAL A 142 -16.84 2.41 0.25
N TYR A 143 -15.75 1.74 -0.10
CA TYR A 143 -14.46 1.92 0.58
C TYR A 143 -13.82 3.29 0.34
N SER A 144 -14.02 3.89 -0.84
CA SER A 144 -13.56 5.26 -1.06
C SER A 144 -14.42 6.29 -0.31
N LYS A 145 -15.76 6.16 -0.27
CA LYS A 145 -16.60 7.00 0.59
C LYS A 145 -16.21 6.87 2.06
N TYR A 146 -16.04 5.64 2.55
CA TYR A 146 -15.58 5.41 3.92
C TYR A 146 -14.27 6.16 4.21
N GLY A 147 -13.23 5.92 3.43
CA GLY A 147 -11.91 6.49 3.68
C GLY A 147 -11.85 8.02 3.58
N PHE A 148 -12.59 8.63 2.64
CA PHE A 148 -12.50 10.06 2.38
C PHE A 148 -13.60 10.91 3.03
N THR A 149 -14.70 10.31 3.49
CA THR A 149 -15.82 11.06 4.07
C THR A 149 -16.28 10.54 5.43
N GLY A 150 -15.75 9.43 5.91
CA GLY A 150 -16.21 8.77 7.14
C GLY A 150 -17.60 8.14 7.02
N ALA A 151 -18.05 7.83 5.79
CA ALA A 151 -19.35 7.19 5.57
C ALA A 151 -19.42 5.80 6.22
N TYR A 152 -20.63 5.33 6.49
CA TYR A 152 -20.96 3.99 7.01
C TYR A 152 -20.32 3.65 8.38
N PRO A 153 -20.47 4.51 9.42
CA PRO A 153 -19.82 4.33 10.73
C PRO A 153 -20.32 3.10 11.51
N ASP A 154 -21.43 2.52 11.09
CA ASP A 154 -21.97 1.28 11.64
C ASP A 154 -21.36 0.01 11.01
N ALA A 155 -20.78 0.11 9.82
CA ALA A 155 -20.11 -0.98 9.10
C ALA A 155 -18.59 -0.96 9.24
N PHE A 156 -17.99 0.22 9.43
CA PHE A 156 -16.55 0.39 9.51
C PHE A 156 -16.12 1.00 10.85
N TYR A 157 -14.89 0.69 11.26
CA TYR A 157 -14.25 1.33 12.39
C TYR A 157 -13.95 2.80 12.09
N ASP A 158 -13.71 3.61 13.13
CA ASP A 158 -13.14 4.94 12.95
C ASP A 158 -11.81 4.87 12.20
N LEU A 159 -11.68 5.66 11.14
CA LEU A 159 -10.55 5.60 10.21
C LEU A 159 -9.22 5.91 10.90
N GLU A 160 -9.18 6.99 11.69
CA GLU A 160 -7.97 7.44 12.38
C GLU A 160 -7.51 6.39 13.39
N THR A 161 -8.41 6.00 14.30
CA THR A 161 -8.12 5.00 15.32
C THR A 161 -7.63 3.68 14.70
N ARG A 162 -8.29 3.22 13.64
CA ARG A 162 -7.96 1.93 13.06
C ARG A 162 -6.66 1.97 12.23
N SER A 163 -6.39 3.10 11.58
CA SER A 163 -5.11 3.33 10.88
C SER A 163 -3.95 3.43 11.86
N GLU A 164 -4.12 4.12 12.98
CA GLU A 164 -3.10 4.19 14.03
C GLU A 164 -2.80 2.81 14.64
N GLN A 165 -3.83 1.99 14.91
CA GLN A 165 -3.62 0.61 15.35
C GLN A 165 -2.78 -0.19 14.36
N LEU A 166 -3.05 -0.06 13.04
CA LEU A 166 -2.26 -0.72 12.02
C LEU A 166 -0.80 -0.25 12.04
N LEU A 167 -0.60 1.06 11.97
CA LEU A 167 0.72 1.65 11.76
C LEU A 167 1.58 1.62 13.02
N LYS A 168 1.01 1.91 14.20
CA LYS A 168 1.73 1.98 15.47
C LYS A 168 1.82 0.61 16.14
N ASP A 169 0.67 -0.07 16.34
CA ASP A 169 0.61 -1.26 17.18
C ASP A 169 1.04 -2.53 16.42
N GLN A 170 0.74 -2.62 15.12
CA GLN A 170 1.09 -3.79 14.33
C GLN A 170 2.45 -3.63 13.62
N ILE A 171 2.73 -2.49 13.01
CA ILE A 171 3.93 -2.31 12.19
C ILE A 171 5.08 -1.73 13.01
N LEU A 172 4.93 -0.53 13.57
CA LEU A 172 6.01 0.17 14.26
C LEU A 172 6.49 -0.59 15.51
N ALA A 173 5.58 -1.16 16.28
CA ALA A 173 5.92 -1.96 17.46
C ALA A 173 6.77 -3.20 17.11
N ASN A 174 6.67 -3.72 15.89
CA ASN A 174 7.42 -4.90 15.42
C ASN A 174 8.60 -4.55 14.51
N ILE A 175 8.87 -3.27 14.26
CA ILE A 175 9.90 -2.84 13.29
C ILE A 175 11.33 -3.29 13.67
N GLY A 176 11.57 -3.59 14.95
CA GLY A 176 12.84 -4.10 15.45
C GLY A 176 13.18 -5.49 14.91
N SER A 177 12.19 -6.34 14.64
CA SER A 177 12.34 -7.68 14.06
C SER A 177 12.38 -7.69 12.53
N MET A 178 12.16 -6.56 11.89
CA MET A 178 12.11 -6.40 10.45
C MET A 178 13.44 -5.88 9.88
N LYS A 179 13.57 -5.91 8.57
CA LYS A 179 14.74 -5.42 7.84
C LYS A 179 14.72 -3.88 7.72
N ARG A 180 15.74 -3.32 7.07
CA ARG A 180 15.76 -1.89 6.71
C ARG A 180 14.70 -1.57 5.66
N VAL A 181 14.48 -2.50 4.71
CA VAL A 181 13.46 -2.39 3.67
C VAL A 181 12.47 -3.55 3.81
N ASN A 182 11.19 -3.21 3.84
CA ASN A 182 10.12 -4.17 4.09
C ASN A 182 9.01 -3.97 3.05
N VAL A 183 8.49 -5.06 2.51
CA VAL A 183 7.34 -5.07 1.60
C VAL A 183 6.22 -5.85 2.26
N MET A 184 5.09 -5.19 2.51
CA MET A 184 3.88 -5.80 3.04
C MET A 184 2.79 -5.73 1.96
N CYS A 185 2.43 -6.87 1.43
CA CYS A 185 1.46 -6.97 0.35
C CYS A 185 0.05 -7.23 0.90
N THR A 186 -0.89 -6.41 0.48
CA THR A 186 -2.27 -6.41 0.93
C THR A 186 -3.24 -6.17 -0.24
N HIS A 187 -4.42 -5.65 0.05
CA HIS A 187 -5.55 -5.44 -0.85
C HIS A 187 -5.89 -3.95 -0.99
N ASP A 188 -6.56 -3.61 -2.07
CA ASP A 188 -7.06 -2.26 -2.32
C ASP A 188 -7.99 -1.74 -1.21
N TYR A 189 -8.81 -2.61 -0.61
CA TYR A 189 -9.72 -2.28 0.49
C TYR A 189 -9.01 -1.89 1.81
N LEU A 190 -7.76 -2.28 1.98
CA LEU A 190 -6.92 -1.75 3.05
C LEU A 190 -6.17 -0.50 2.58
N VAL A 191 -5.61 -0.53 1.37
CA VAL A 191 -4.72 0.53 0.87
C VAL A 191 -5.46 1.85 0.67
N VAL A 192 -6.70 1.84 0.14
CA VAL A 192 -7.44 3.08 -0.15
C VAL A 192 -7.80 3.87 1.11
N PRO A 193 -8.38 3.27 2.18
CA PRO A 193 -8.56 3.98 3.45
C PRO A 193 -7.24 4.44 4.08
N LEU A 194 -6.19 3.62 4.00
CA LEU A 194 -4.87 3.98 4.52
C LEU A 194 -4.27 5.19 3.77
N LEU A 195 -4.41 5.25 2.45
CA LEU A 195 -4.03 6.41 1.65
C LEU A 195 -4.83 7.65 2.05
N ALA A 196 -6.14 7.51 2.28
CA ALA A 196 -6.96 8.63 2.75
C ALA A 196 -6.45 9.17 4.08
N TYR A 197 -6.13 8.31 5.03
CA TYR A 197 -5.59 8.68 6.34
C TYR A 197 -4.19 9.32 6.23
N THR A 198 -3.25 8.65 5.57
CA THR A 198 -1.83 9.06 5.52
C THR A 198 -1.57 10.29 4.66
N THR A 199 -2.53 10.71 3.85
CA THR A 199 -2.46 11.91 3.00
C THR A 199 -3.45 12.99 3.40
N ASP A 200 -4.07 12.90 4.58
CA ASP A 200 -5.14 13.82 5.02
C ASP A 200 -6.23 14.00 3.94
N GLY A 201 -6.63 12.91 3.27
CA GLY A 201 -7.63 12.92 2.23
C GLY A 201 -7.17 13.47 0.86
N HIS A 202 -5.87 13.68 0.63
CA HIS A 202 -5.37 14.24 -0.65
C HIS A 202 -5.10 13.20 -1.73
N ALA A 203 -4.97 11.91 -1.39
CA ALA A 203 -4.75 10.86 -2.38
C ALA A 203 -5.86 10.83 -3.44
N ASN A 204 -5.45 10.74 -4.72
CA ASN A 204 -6.38 10.83 -5.85
C ASN A 204 -6.97 9.46 -6.22
N VAL A 205 -7.55 8.78 -5.22
CA VAL A 205 -8.18 7.45 -5.34
C VAL A 205 -9.64 7.46 -4.86
N ARG A 206 -10.35 8.57 -5.15
CA ARG A 206 -11.78 8.77 -4.82
C ARG A 206 -12.65 8.20 -5.92
N TYR A 207 -12.91 6.90 -5.89
CA TYR A 207 -13.68 6.25 -6.95
C TYR A 207 -15.11 6.81 -7.07
N TYR A 208 -15.77 7.08 -5.96
CA TYR A 208 -17.13 7.63 -5.92
C TYR A 208 -17.28 9.02 -6.59
N GLU A 209 -16.17 9.76 -6.74
CA GLU A 209 -16.16 11.12 -7.27
C GLU A 209 -15.53 11.21 -8.67
N LYS A 210 -14.44 10.47 -8.89
CA LYS A 210 -13.56 10.63 -10.07
C LYS A 210 -13.32 9.33 -10.84
N ASN A 211 -13.94 8.22 -10.45
CA ASN A 211 -13.69 6.88 -11.00
C ASN A 211 -12.19 6.50 -11.00
N ARG A 212 -11.45 6.95 -9.99
CA ARG A 212 -10.04 6.61 -9.83
C ARG A 212 -9.84 5.67 -8.67
N TRP A 213 -9.10 4.60 -8.91
CA TRP A 213 -8.77 3.59 -7.92
C TRP A 213 -7.27 3.36 -7.83
N VAL A 214 -6.82 2.83 -6.69
CA VAL A 214 -5.41 2.47 -6.50
C VAL A 214 -4.99 1.37 -7.46
N ASN A 215 -3.89 1.58 -8.18
CA ASN A 215 -3.37 0.60 -9.14
C ASN A 215 -2.70 -0.59 -8.41
N TYR A 216 -2.42 -1.64 -9.15
CA TYR A 216 -1.62 -2.77 -8.67
C TYR A 216 -0.24 -2.32 -8.20
N MET A 217 0.25 -2.89 -7.11
CA MET A 217 1.53 -2.55 -6.46
C MET A 217 1.68 -1.07 -6.09
N ALA A 218 0.59 -0.32 -6.02
CA ALA A 218 0.56 1.01 -5.43
C ALA A 218 0.09 0.95 -3.98
N GLY A 219 0.45 1.95 -3.19
CA GLY A 219 0.10 2.01 -1.76
C GLY A 219 0.82 3.13 -1.02
N VAL A 220 1.30 2.83 0.17
CA VAL A 220 1.96 3.77 1.08
C VAL A 220 3.35 3.30 1.44
N ALA A 221 4.34 4.18 1.38
CA ALA A 221 5.61 4.00 2.05
C ALA A 221 5.56 4.67 3.42
N MET A 222 5.79 3.90 4.48
CA MET A 222 6.01 4.38 5.83
C MET A 222 7.52 4.43 6.06
N ILE A 223 8.09 5.62 6.19
CA ILE A 223 9.52 5.83 6.43
C ILE A 223 9.71 6.19 7.90
N ILE A 224 10.59 5.45 8.56
CA ILE A 224 10.88 5.57 9.98
C ILE A 224 12.33 6.07 10.12
N SER A 225 12.50 7.24 10.70
CA SER A 225 13.80 7.86 10.98
C SER A 225 14.45 7.29 12.25
N ALA A 226 15.73 7.52 12.44
CA ALA A 226 16.48 7.04 13.60
C ALA A 226 15.97 7.58 14.94
N ASP A 227 15.36 8.76 14.95
CA ASP A 227 14.73 9.38 16.12
C ASP A 227 13.30 8.86 16.40
N GLY A 228 12.83 7.90 15.61
CA GLY A 228 11.49 7.33 15.71
C GLY A 228 10.39 8.14 15.02
N SER A 229 10.72 9.27 14.39
CA SER A 229 9.74 10.02 13.59
C SER A 229 9.33 9.24 12.35
N VAL A 230 8.07 9.39 11.95
CA VAL A 230 7.47 8.66 10.83
C VAL A 230 6.92 9.66 9.81
N ARG A 231 7.13 9.37 8.53
CA ARG A 231 6.51 10.08 7.41
C ARG A 231 5.94 9.10 6.39
N TYR A 232 4.90 9.52 5.70
CA TYR A 232 4.18 8.70 4.73
C TYR A 232 4.26 9.29 3.33
N ILE A 233 4.32 8.41 2.34
CA ILE A 233 4.40 8.80 0.93
C ILE A 233 3.52 7.85 0.13
N PRO A 234 2.58 8.36 -0.69
CA PRO A 234 1.91 7.54 -1.68
C PRO A 234 2.93 7.00 -2.69
N VAL A 235 2.95 5.67 -2.88
CA VAL A 235 3.90 5.02 -3.78
C VAL A 235 3.24 4.17 -4.85
N LYS A 236 3.93 4.04 -5.98
CA LYS A 236 3.56 3.18 -7.10
C LYS A 236 4.69 2.23 -7.46
N GLY A 237 4.34 1.01 -7.85
CA GLY A 237 5.26 0.00 -8.37
C GLY A 237 5.21 -0.14 -9.89
N LEU A 238 4.13 0.37 -10.52
CA LEU A 238 3.93 0.46 -11.96
C LEU A 238 4.12 1.92 -12.44
N GLU A 239 3.93 2.14 -13.74
CA GLU A 239 4.06 3.47 -14.35
C GLU A 239 3.09 4.49 -13.74
N THR A 240 1.88 4.05 -13.37
CA THR A 240 0.86 4.88 -12.73
C THR A 240 0.42 4.31 -11.38
N GLY A 241 0.13 5.19 -10.42
CA GLY A 241 -0.39 4.81 -9.09
C GLY A 241 -1.91 4.66 -9.07
N THR A 242 -2.60 5.14 -10.10
CA THR A 242 -4.06 5.05 -10.24
C THR A 242 -4.46 4.35 -11.53
N MET A 243 -5.65 3.75 -11.52
CA MET A 243 -6.33 3.15 -12.67
C MET A 243 -7.80 3.58 -12.71
#